data_30cb0a75b4752b8c37ef6a5d8f699deb
#
_entry.id   30cb0a75b4752b8c37ef6a5d8f699deb
#
_cell.length_a   1.000
_cell.length_b   1.000
_cell.length_c   1.000
_cell.angle_alpha   90.00
_cell.angle_beta   90.00
_cell.angle_gamma   90.00
#
_symmetry.space_group_name_H-M   'P 1'
#
loop_
_entity.id
_entity.type
_entity.pdbx_description
1 polymer ?
#
loop_
_entity_poly.entity_id
_entity_poly.type
_entity_poly.pdbx_seq_one_letter_code
_entity_poly.pdbx_strand_id
1 'polypeptide(L)'
;MRNKIIDNMRGLCMLGVIGIHIGSLALAPNSFTLYLLLEILSRYSVPSFFFISGYGLACTDKGLLAGSALNYIDFMKKRLRGAGLPYVSWSLFYMLYFWLILPPGFVSWEPLHVAFVLFFGLGCYHLYFMVILLWFYGTYPLWRKLLRIIIHHNHAFMLVLLFIFQLLFNWWTTHPGVNSSTWSVLAKNFFDYRLNYLPLHYLLIFIGGGLAAVYWEKFLALLHKYAVGVILLYLASISWDVYSCYDAVKSKGYSLLDLANTYHQLSPQGLVYTIGSILFFCLALDWLERKANSTTDMAPLEGSCRRKATEGCTIAALIYKAISVLSAYSMLIYFVHPLLLDWITSAANYFGIIMTVKKVTLAYVLLVCGSLALSVLLTRLFAKCSTAKLLFTGKR
;
A
#
# COMPACT_ATOMS: atom_id res chain seq x y z
N MET A 1 -2.51 -20.75 -10.85
CA MET A 1 -1.08 -20.37 -10.70
C MET A 1 -0.95 -19.06 -9.92
N ARG A 2 0.14 -18.86 -9.20
CA ARG A 2 0.43 -17.61 -8.51
C ARG A 2 0.91 -16.58 -9.54
N ASN A 3 0.32 -15.38 -9.57
CA ASN A 3 0.68 -14.34 -10.54
C ASN A 3 1.89 -13.55 -10.01
N LYS A 4 3.02 -13.71 -10.67
CA LYS A 4 4.29 -13.09 -10.25
C LYS A 4 4.27 -11.56 -10.37
N ILE A 5 3.55 -11.00 -11.36
CA ILE A 5 3.43 -9.55 -11.54
C ILE A 5 2.74 -8.94 -10.32
N ILE A 6 1.59 -9.51 -9.92
CA ILE A 6 0.83 -9.06 -8.75
C ILE A 6 1.61 -9.28 -7.45
N ASP A 7 2.33 -10.40 -7.35
CA ASP A 7 3.19 -10.63 -6.18
C ASP A 7 4.31 -9.60 -6.11
N ASN A 8 5.00 -9.30 -7.21
CA ASN A 8 6.09 -8.33 -7.25
C ASN A 8 5.61 -6.88 -7.04
N MET A 9 4.38 -6.56 -7.44
CA MET A 9 3.78 -5.26 -7.14
C MET A 9 3.76 -4.96 -5.63
N ARG A 10 3.62 -5.99 -4.75
CA ARG A 10 3.75 -5.80 -3.29
C ARG A 10 5.12 -5.25 -2.88
N GLY A 11 6.18 -5.69 -3.55
CA GLY A 11 7.54 -5.20 -3.29
C GLY A 11 7.68 -3.71 -3.64
N LEU A 12 7.15 -3.30 -4.80
CA LEU A 12 7.11 -1.89 -5.21
C LEU A 12 6.26 -1.05 -4.24
N CYS A 13 5.08 -1.55 -3.83
CA CYS A 13 4.24 -0.87 -2.86
C CYS A 13 4.97 -0.67 -1.52
N MET A 14 5.79 -1.63 -1.08
CA MET A 14 6.56 -1.48 0.16
C MET A 14 7.60 -0.37 0.09
N LEU A 15 8.27 -0.19 -1.06
CA LEU A 15 9.17 0.96 -1.26
C LEU A 15 8.42 2.28 -1.12
N GLY A 16 7.23 2.38 -1.70
CA GLY A 16 6.39 3.57 -1.57
C GLY A 16 5.89 3.78 -0.13
N VAL A 17 5.42 2.73 0.58
CA VAL A 17 4.99 2.87 1.98
C VAL A 17 6.13 3.39 2.86
N ILE A 18 7.33 2.86 2.72
CA ILE A 18 8.51 3.37 3.43
C ILE A 18 8.78 4.83 3.04
N GLY A 19 8.62 5.18 1.73
CA GLY A 19 8.79 6.53 1.22
C GLY A 19 7.84 7.52 1.88
N ILE A 20 6.53 7.23 1.96
CA ILE A 20 5.54 8.07 2.63
C ILE A 20 5.94 8.32 4.10
N HIS A 21 6.32 7.28 4.82
CA HIS A 21 6.58 7.42 6.26
C HIS A 21 7.89 8.15 6.56
N ILE A 22 8.92 7.95 5.77
CA ILE A 22 10.15 8.74 5.91
C ILE A 22 9.99 10.17 5.36
N GLY A 23 8.98 10.39 4.50
CA GLY A 23 8.60 11.71 3.99
C GLY A 23 8.26 12.69 5.11
N SER A 24 7.80 12.20 6.27
CA SER A 24 7.61 13.05 7.46
C SER A 24 8.89 13.76 7.91
N LEU A 25 10.06 13.15 7.69
CA LEU A 25 11.36 13.78 7.96
C LEU A 25 11.71 14.89 6.95
N ALA A 26 11.03 14.98 5.82
CA ALA A 26 11.18 16.04 4.85
C ALA A 26 10.49 17.35 5.28
N LEU A 27 9.56 17.28 6.23
CA LEU A 27 8.84 18.44 6.75
C LEU A 27 9.76 19.37 7.56
N ALA A 28 10.70 18.81 8.36
CA ALA A 28 11.61 19.59 9.18
C ALA A 28 12.56 20.50 8.37
N PRO A 29 13.26 20.02 7.30
CA PRO A 29 14.04 20.88 6.43
C PRO A 29 13.21 21.71 5.45
N ASN A 30 11.87 21.61 5.48
CA ASN A 30 10.93 22.27 4.57
C ASN A 30 11.32 22.14 3.09
N SER A 31 11.75 20.94 2.68
CA SER A 31 12.25 20.65 1.35
C SER A 31 11.16 20.09 0.44
N PHE A 32 10.65 20.91 -0.48
CA PHE A 32 9.69 20.47 -1.48
C PHE A 32 10.24 19.31 -2.35
N THR A 33 11.54 19.32 -2.66
CA THR A 33 12.16 18.24 -3.44
C THR A 33 12.09 16.89 -2.71
N LEU A 34 12.37 16.85 -1.40
CA LEU A 34 12.22 15.64 -0.60
C LEU A 34 10.76 15.22 -0.49
N TYR A 35 9.87 16.18 -0.28
CA TYR A 35 8.43 15.92 -0.24
C TYR A 35 7.94 15.32 -1.57
N LEU A 36 8.39 15.87 -2.70
CA LEU A 36 8.12 15.30 -4.02
C LEU A 36 8.59 13.86 -4.13
N LEU A 37 9.86 13.60 -3.85
CA LEU A 37 10.47 12.29 -4.07
C LEU A 37 9.92 11.20 -3.15
N LEU A 38 9.61 11.54 -1.91
CA LEU A 38 9.24 10.56 -0.89
C LEU A 38 7.73 10.47 -0.68
N GLU A 39 7.03 11.58 -0.69
CA GLU A 39 5.59 11.61 -0.41
C GLU A 39 4.75 11.53 -1.69
N ILE A 40 4.92 12.48 -2.62
CA ILE A 40 4.08 12.53 -3.84
C ILE A 40 4.29 11.28 -4.71
N LEU A 41 5.55 10.93 -5.01
CA LEU A 41 5.85 9.75 -5.83
C LEU A 41 5.45 8.43 -5.18
N SER A 42 5.18 8.41 -3.88
CA SER A 42 4.84 7.20 -3.13
C SER A 42 3.34 7.01 -2.87
N ARG A 43 2.49 8.00 -3.20
CA ARG A 43 1.04 7.99 -2.94
C ARG A 43 0.28 6.80 -3.52
N TYR A 44 0.79 6.20 -4.60
CA TYR A 44 0.21 5.00 -5.21
C TYR A 44 0.21 3.78 -4.28
N SER A 45 1.09 3.73 -3.29
CA SER A 45 1.48 2.49 -2.61
C SER A 45 0.35 1.87 -1.79
N VAL A 46 -0.29 2.62 -0.90
CA VAL A 46 -1.38 2.11 -0.05
C VAL A 46 -2.60 1.68 -0.87
N PRO A 47 -3.12 2.51 -1.81
CA PRO A 47 -4.24 2.09 -2.65
C PRO A 47 -3.92 0.86 -3.52
N SER A 48 -2.68 0.73 -4.01
CA SER A 48 -2.28 -0.44 -4.81
C SER A 48 -2.32 -1.75 -4.02
N PHE A 49 -2.11 -1.73 -2.72
CA PHE A 49 -2.33 -2.92 -1.88
C PHE A 49 -3.80 -3.36 -1.86
N PHE A 50 -4.76 -2.43 -1.94
CA PHE A 50 -6.17 -2.80 -2.06
C PHE A 50 -6.49 -3.40 -3.43
N PHE A 51 -5.86 -2.94 -4.51
CA PHE A 51 -5.92 -3.61 -5.82
C PHE A 51 -5.42 -5.06 -5.74
N ILE A 52 -4.23 -5.27 -5.16
CA ILE A 52 -3.64 -6.60 -4.96
C ILE A 52 -4.55 -7.49 -4.10
N SER A 53 -5.20 -6.90 -3.09
CA SER A 53 -6.12 -7.63 -2.21
C SER A 53 -7.41 -8.05 -2.92
N GLY A 54 -8.01 -7.15 -3.70
CA GLY A 54 -9.17 -7.45 -4.55
C GLY A 54 -8.84 -8.54 -5.57
N TYR A 55 -7.69 -8.44 -6.23
CA TYR A 55 -7.17 -9.46 -7.13
C TYR A 55 -7.06 -10.83 -6.45
N GLY A 56 -6.37 -10.88 -5.29
CA GLY A 56 -6.15 -12.13 -4.56
C GLY A 56 -7.44 -12.78 -4.05
N LEU A 57 -8.44 -11.98 -3.64
CA LEU A 57 -9.75 -12.48 -3.23
C LEU A 57 -10.49 -13.10 -4.41
N ALA A 58 -10.57 -12.42 -5.54
CA ALA A 58 -11.26 -12.91 -6.74
C ALA A 58 -10.60 -14.18 -7.29
N CYS A 59 -9.27 -14.26 -7.33
CA CYS A 59 -8.55 -15.46 -7.75
C CYS A 59 -8.81 -16.67 -6.85
N THR A 60 -9.05 -16.46 -5.56
CA THR A 60 -9.27 -17.56 -4.60
C THR A 60 -10.72 -17.96 -4.44
N ASP A 61 -11.66 -17.13 -4.93
CA ASP A 61 -13.10 -17.39 -4.88
C ASP A 61 -13.56 -18.21 -6.10
N LYS A 62 -13.45 -19.53 -5.99
CA LYS A 62 -13.88 -20.46 -7.04
C LYS A 62 -15.36 -20.33 -7.42
N GLY A 63 -16.20 -19.85 -6.48
CA GLY A 63 -17.63 -19.67 -6.69
C GLY A 63 -18.00 -18.32 -7.31
N LEU A 64 -17.06 -17.43 -7.53
CA LEU A 64 -17.34 -16.09 -8.04
C LEU A 64 -18.04 -16.12 -9.40
N LEU A 65 -17.48 -16.83 -10.36
CA LEU A 65 -18.05 -16.99 -11.71
C LEU A 65 -19.14 -18.07 -11.77
N ALA A 66 -18.98 -19.16 -11.01
CA ALA A 66 -19.93 -20.27 -11.00
C ALA A 66 -21.26 -19.95 -10.30
N GLY A 67 -21.38 -18.80 -9.66
CA GLY A 67 -22.61 -18.43 -8.96
C GLY A 67 -22.84 -19.12 -7.61
N SER A 68 -21.94 -20.01 -7.17
CA SER A 68 -22.10 -20.74 -5.93
C SER A 68 -21.98 -19.85 -4.69
N ALA A 69 -22.61 -20.29 -3.59
CA ALA A 69 -22.56 -19.58 -2.32
C ALA A 69 -21.13 -19.53 -1.75
N LEU A 70 -20.78 -18.44 -1.07
CA LEU A 70 -19.53 -18.31 -0.33
C LEU A 70 -19.70 -18.98 1.04
N ASN A 71 -18.85 -19.93 1.39
CA ASN A 71 -18.72 -20.36 2.80
C ASN A 71 -18.01 -19.24 3.59
N TYR A 72 -18.81 -18.30 4.09
CA TYR A 72 -18.33 -17.10 4.74
C TYR A 72 -17.53 -17.38 6.01
N ILE A 73 -17.93 -18.38 6.78
CA ILE A 73 -17.25 -18.74 8.04
C ILE A 73 -15.82 -19.22 7.77
N ASP A 74 -15.65 -20.15 6.83
CA ASP A 74 -14.33 -20.65 6.47
C ASP A 74 -13.47 -19.59 5.77
N PHE A 75 -14.12 -18.74 4.98
CA PHE A 75 -13.48 -17.57 4.40
C PHE A 75 -12.93 -16.66 5.51
N MET A 76 -13.76 -16.24 6.47
CA MET A 76 -13.35 -15.34 7.56
C MET A 76 -12.27 -15.96 8.46
N LYS A 77 -12.41 -17.25 8.82
CA LYS A 77 -11.38 -17.97 9.60
C LYS A 77 -9.99 -17.87 8.94
N LYS A 78 -9.92 -18.04 7.60
CA LYS A 78 -8.65 -17.93 6.85
C LYS A 78 -8.12 -16.49 6.86
N ARG A 79 -8.99 -15.49 6.69
CA ARG A 79 -8.60 -14.07 6.66
C ARG A 79 -8.19 -13.55 8.03
N LEU A 80 -8.94 -13.87 9.07
CA LEU A 80 -8.59 -13.51 10.44
C LEU A 80 -7.26 -14.16 10.85
N ARG A 81 -7.01 -15.41 10.47
CA ARG A 81 -5.71 -16.05 10.72
C ARG A 81 -4.57 -15.37 9.97
N GLY A 82 -4.76 -15.06 8.66
CA GLY A 82 -3.70 -14.54 7.81
C GLY A 82 -3.40 -13.04 7.99
N ALA A 83 -4.38 -12.25 8.42
CA ALA A 83 -4.27 -10.80 8.57
C ALA A 83 -4.68 -10.31 9.96
N GLY A 84 -5.78 -10.83 10.51
CA GLY A 84 -6.32 -10.37 11.80
C GLY A 84 -5.39 -10.70 12.98
N LEU A 85 -4.89 -11.92 13.09
CA LEU A 85 -3.96 -12.30 14.16
C LEU A 85 -2.67 -11.48 14.11
N PRO A 86 -1.96 -11.36 12.96
CA PRO A 86 -0.80 -10.47 12.88
C PRO A 86 -1.15 -9.02 13.23
N TYR A 87 -2.28 -8.52 12.76
CA TYR A 87 -2.70 -7.16 13.09
C TYR A 87 -2.84 -6.93 14.60
N VAL A 88 -3.56 -7.81 15.30
CA VAL A 88 -3.73 -7.71 16.77
C VAL A 88 -2.39 -7.84 17.49
N SER A 89 -1.58 -8.84 17.10
CA SER A 89 -0.27 -9.07 17.74
C SER A 89 0.67 -7.88 17.60
N TRP A 90 0.76 -7.30 16.39
CA TRP A 90 1.60 -6.12 16.15
C TRP A 90 1.02 -4.86 16.78
N SER A 91 -0.31 -4.70 16.84
CA SER A 91 -0.93 -3.58 17.56
C SER A 91 -0.59 -3.61 19.05
N LEU A 92 -0.73 -4.77 19.70
CA LEU A 92 -0.36 -4.95 21.10
C LEU A 92 1.14 -4.78 21.32
N PHE A 93 1.97 -5.26 20.38
CA PHE A 93 3.43 -5.01 20.43
C PHE A 93 3.75 -3.52 20.40
N TYR A 94 3.13 -2.73 19.51
CA TYR A 94 3.36 -1.28 19.44
C TYR A 94 2.81 -0.55 20.66
N MET A 95 1.65 -0.96 21.20
CA MET A 95 1.15 -0.41 22.46
C MET A 95 2.14 -0.68 23.60
N LEU A 96 2.69 -1.89 23.71
CA LEU A 96 3.71 -2.23 24.71
C LEU A 96 5.00 -1.42 24.49
N TYR A 97 5.47 -1.33 23.26
CA TYR A 97 6.64 -0.54 22.87
C TYR A 97 6.51 0.91 23.30
N PHE A 98 5.43 1.58 22.93
CA PHE A 98 5.18 2.98 23.30
C PHE A 98 4.93 3.16 24.81
N TRP A 99 4.32 2.19 25.47
CA TRP A 99 4.16 2.21 26.92
C TRP A 99 5.50 2.21 27.66
N LEU A 100 6.50 1.50 27.11
CA LEU A 100 7.84 1.42 27.70
C LEU A 100 8.71 2.65 27.46
N ILE A 101 8.53 3.35 26.33
CA ILE A 101 9.42 4.46 25.93
C ILE A 101 8.84 5.85 26.10
N LEU A 102 7.51 5.98 26.19
CA LEU A 102 6.83 7.27 26.35
C LEU A 102 6.52 7.55 27.84
N PRO A 103 6.26 8.81 28.20
CA PRO A 103 5.90 9.19 29.57
C PRO A 103 4.70 8.39 30.09
N PRO A 104 4.62 8.14 31.42
CA PRO A 104 3.48 7.48 32.05
C PRO A 104 2.15 8.14 31.67
N GLY A 105 1.12 7.34 31.39
CA GLY A 105 -0.21 7.83 31.02
C GLY A 105 -0.42 8.04 29.51
N PHE A 106 0.62 7.94 28.68
CA PHE A 106 0.48 8.09 27.23
C PHE A 106 -0.25 6.89 26.57
N VAL A 107 -0.06 5.68 27.11
CA VAL A 107 -0.76 4.46 26.67
C VAL A 107 -1.59 3.92 27.82
N SER A 108 -2.89 3.72 27.60
CA SER A 108 -3.78 3.07 28.57
C SER A 108 -4.02 1.61 28.17
N TRP A 109 -4.00 0.73 29.19
CA TRP A 109 -4.30 -0.70 29.06
C TRP A 109 -5.74 -1.03 29.49
N GLU A 110 -6.58 -0.02 29.71
CA GLU A 110 -7.99 -0.27 29.96
C GLU A 110 -8.65 -1.02 28.81
N PRO A 111 -9.43 -2.06 29.07
CA PRO A 111 -9.98 -2.92 28.01
C PRO A 111 -10.76 -2.15 26.92
N LEU A 112 -11.51 -1.12 27.32
CA LEU A 112 -12.26 -0.27 26.37
C LEU A 112 -11.32 0.56 25.49
N HIS A 113 -10.23 1.09 26.07
CA HIS A 113 -9.21 1.82 25.31
C HIS A 113 -8.47 0.88 24.33
N VAL A 114 -8.07 -0.30 24.77
CA VAL A 114 -7.45 -1.32 23.90
C VAL A 114 -8.40 -1.69 22.76
N ALA A 115 -9.67 -1.91 23.04
CA ALA A 115 -10.68 -2.19 22.00
C ALA A 115 -10.82 -1.02 21.01
N PHE A 116 -10.80 0.22 21.50
CA PHE A 116 -10.82 1.43 20.67
C PHE A 116 -9.59 1.52 19.77
N VAL A 117 -8.41 1.32 20.31
CA VAL A 117 -7.14 1.31 19.55
C VAL A 117 -7.16 0.23 18.47
N LEU A 118 -7.61 -0.98 18.80
CA LEU A 118 -7.72 -2.08 17.83
C LEU A 118 -8.81 -1.83 16.78
N PHE A 119 -9.91 -1.17 17.15
CA PHE A 119 -10.98 -0.92 16.19
C PHE A 119 -10.59 0.12 15.14
N PHE A 120 -9.86 1.17 15.52
CA PHE A 120 -9.47 2.27 14.63
C PHE A 120 -8.05 2.18 14.09
N GLY A 121 -7.27 1.16 14.47
CA GLY A 121 -5.89 0.97 13.97
C GLY A 121 -4.88 1.95 14.57
N LEU A 122 -5.07 2.37 15.82
CA LEU A 122 -4.29 3.43 16.47
C LEU A 122 -3.05 2.92 17.23
N GLY A 123 -2.79 1.62 17.24
CA GLY A 123 -1.61 1.06 17.91
C GLY A 123 -0.29 1.56 17.33
N CYS A 124 -0.27 1.88 16.03
CA CYS A 124 0.76 2.65 15.34
C CYS A 124 0.14 3.25 14.07
N TYR A 125 0.63 4.41 13.64
CA TYR A 125 0.04 5.22 12.57
C TYR A 125 -0.23 4.49 11.23
N HIS A 126 0.53 3.46 10.90
CA HIS A 126 0.34 2.70 9.65
C HIS A 126 -0.74 1.60 9.75
N LEU A 127 -1.12 1.18 10.97
CA LEU A 127 -1.98 0.01 11.18
C LEU A 127 -3.43 0.21 10.72
N TYR A 128 -3.88 1.44 10.48
CA TYR A 128 -5.20 1.72 9.91
C TYR A 128 -5.46 0.98 8.58
N PHE A 129 -4.43 0.78 7.76
CA PHE A 129 -4.55 0.01 6.51
C PHE A 129 -5.06 -1.42 6.78
N MET A 130 -4.55 -2.08 7.83
CA MET A 130 -5.02 -3.43 8.21
C MET A 130 -6.47 -3.43 8.64
N VAL A 131 -6.94 -2.38 9.32
CA VAL A 131 -8.35 -2.22 9.69
C VAL A 131 -9.23 -2.13 8.44
N ILE A 132 -8.88 -1.25 7.50
CA ILE A 132 -9.62 -1.14 6.22
C ILE A 132 -9.65 -2.48 5.48
N LEU A 133 -8.51 -3.18 5.46
CA LEU A 133 -8.40 -4.49 4.82
C LEU A 133 -9.32 -5.53 5.48
N LEU A 134 -9.38 -5.54 6.82
CA LEU A 134 -10.27 -6.43 7.58
C LEU A 134 -11.75 -6.07 7.33
N TRP A 135 -12.09 -4.80 7.18
CA TRP A 135 -13.43 -4.37 6.77
C TRP A 135 -13.77 -4.84 5.35
N PHE A 136 -12.84 -4.78 4.38
CA PHE A 136 -13.04 -5.38 3.06
C PHE A 136 -13.29 -6.88 3.15
N TYR A 137 -12.62 -7.59 4.04
CA TYR A 137 -12.87 -9.02 4.24
C TYR A 137 -14.22 -9.29 4.92
N GLY A 138 -14.56 -8.56 5.99
CA GLY A 138 -15.82 -8.70 6.68
C GLY A 138 -17.03 -8.42 5.80
N THR A 139 -16.92 -7.42 4.93
CA THR A 139 -17.97 -7.03 3.99
C THR A 139 -17.83 -7.66 2.60
N TYR A 140 -16.93 -8.65 2.41
CA TYR A 140 -16.67 -9.27 1.11
C TYR A 140 -17.91 -9.79 0.38
N PRO A 141 -18.94 -10.36 1.01
CA PRO A 141 -20.18 -10.75 0.31
C PRO A 141 -20.82 -9.61 -0.49
N LEU A 142 -20.75 -8.35 -0.01
CA LEU A 142 -21.28 -7.18 -0.73
C LEU A 142 -20.43 -6.87 -1.97
N TRP A 143 -19.12 -6.87 -1.83
CA TRP A 143 -18.17 -6.59 -2.92
C TRP A 143 -18.17 -7.71 -3.96
N ARG A 144 -18.34 -8.94 -3.51
CA ARG A 144 -18.54 -10.10 -4.37
C ARG A 144 -19.79 -9.96 -5.24
N LYS A 145 -20.92 -9.53 -4.64
CA LYS A 145 -22.15 -9.25 -5.38
C LYS A 145 -21.97 -8.12 -6.38
N LEU A 146 -21.35 -7.00 -5.97
CA LEU A 146 -21.04 -5.88 -6.85
C LEU A 146 -20.16 -6.31 -8.01
N LEU A 147 -19.07 -7.04 -7.75
CA LEU A 147 -18.15 -7.54 -8.76
C LEU A 147 -18.89 -8.44 -9.78
N ARG A 148 -19.80 -9.33 -9.32
CA ARG A 148 -20.64 -10.16 -10.21
C ARG A 148 -21.59 -9.31 -11.06
N ILE A 149 -22.21 -8.28 -10.51
CA ILE A 149 -23.04 -7.35 -11.27
C ILE A 149 -22.19 -6.73 -12.39
N ILE A 150 -21.00 -6.23 -12.08
CA ILE A 150 -20.10 -5.62 -13.06
C ILE A 150 -19.69 -6.64 -14.13
N ILE A 151 -19.37 -7.89 -13.77
CA ILE A 151 -18.99 -8.97 -14.69
C ILE A 151 -20.12 -9.29 -15.70
N HIS A 152 -21.39 -9.19 -15.29
CA HIS A 152 -22.53 -9.51 -16.14
C HIS A 152 -23.12 -8.32 -16.91
N HIS A 153 -22.62 -7.10 -16.69
CA HIS A 153 -23.08 -5.90 -17.36
C HIS A 153 -21.96 -5.22 -18.17
N ASN A 154 -22.20 -4.03 -18.67
CA ASN A 154 -21.16 -3.26 -19.37
C ASN A 154 -20.09 -2.77 -18.40
N HIS A 155 -18.93 -3.45 -18.42
CA HIS A 155 -17.82 -3.17 -17.52
C HIS A 155 -17.34 -1.71 -17.57
N ALA A 156 -17.24 -1.13 -18.77
CA ALA A 156 -16.76 0.25 -18.95
C ALA A 156 -17.72 1.24 -18.30
N PHE A 157 -19.01 1.10 -18.55
CA PHE A 157 -20.03 1.96 -17.95
C PHE A 157 -20.02 1.85 -16.41
N MET A 158 -19.98 0.63 -15.88
CA MET A 158 -19.97 0.39 -14.44
C MET A 158 -18.71 0.91 -13.76
N LEU A 159 -17.54 0.82 -14.42
CA LEU A 159 -16.29 1.39 -13.92
C LEU A 159 -16.34 2.93 -13.92
N VAL A 160 -16.96 3.55 -14.91
CA VAL A 160 -17.16 5.02 -14.94
C VAL A 160 -18.07 5.45 -13.78
N LEU A 161 -19.19 4.75 -13.56
CA LEU A 161 -20.06 5.04 -12.41
C LEU A 161 -19.33 4.88 -11.06
N LEU A 162 -18.53 3.82 -10.93
CA LEU A 162 -17.76 3.57 -9.72
C LEU A 162 -16.65 4.62 -9.53
N PHE A 163 -16.04 5.10 -10.61
CA PHE A 163 -15.08 6.19 -10.59
C PHE A 163 -15.71 7.51 -10.12
N ILE A 164 -16.86 7.87 -10.68
CA ILE A 164 -17.61 9.06 -10.25
C ILE A 164 -18.02 8.94 -8.79
N PHE A 165 -18.56 7.78 -8.38
CA PHE A 165 -18.89 7.51 -6.98
C PHE A 165 -17.66 7.71 -6.08
N GLN A 166 -16.50 7.14 -6.46
CA GLN A 166 -15.28 7.24 -5.68
C GLN A 166 -14.81 8.69 -5.51
N LEU A 167 -14.85 9.48 -6.58
CA LEU A 167 -14.50 10.92 -6.52
C LEU A 167 -15.43 11.69 -5.58
N LEU A 168 -16.74 11.52 -5.74
CA LEU A 168 -17.76 12.23 -4.94
C LEU A 168 -17.68 11.80 -3.47
N PHE A 169 -17.54 10.51 -3.21
CA PHE A 169 -17.43 9.97 -1.87
C PHE A 169 -16.16 10.46 -1.14
N ASN A 170 -15.01 10.41 -1.81
CA ASN A 170 -13.75 10.90 -1.26
C ASN A 170 -13.83 12.40 -1.01
N TRP A 171 -14.34 13.19 -1.97
CA TRP A 171 -14.52 14.62 -1.79
C TRP A 171 -15.42 14.95 -0.59
N TRP A 172 -16.57 14.31 -0.52
CA TRP A 172 -17.51 14.52 0.60
C TRP A 172 -16.89 14.19 1.96
N THR A 173 -16.19 13.08 2.07
CA THR A 173 -15.62 12.62 3.34
C THR A 173 -14.37 13.40 3.76
N THR A 174 -13.58 13.94 2.82
CA THR A 174 -12.39 14.72 3.12
C THR A 174 -12.68 16.22 3.34
N HIS A 175 -13.85 16.71 2.88
CA HIS A 175 -14.31 18.08 3.06
C HIS A 175 -15.67 18.13 3.78
N PRO A 176 -15.78 17.55 4.98
CA PRO A 176 -17.05 17.55 5.68
C PRO A 176 -17.32 18.95 6.24
N GLY A 177 -18.24 19.68 5.65
CA GLY A 177 -18.74 20.94 6.19
C GLY A 177 -19.62 20.78 7.45
N VAL A 178 -19.40 19.72 8.24
CA VAL A 178 -20.26 19.32 9.35
C VAL A 178 -19.65 19.74 10.67
N ASN A 179 -20.38 20.53 11.44
CA ASN A 179 -20.00 20.86 12.80
C ASN A 179 -20.42 19.70 13.74
N SER A 180 -19.43 18.93 14.22
CA SER A 180 -19.62 17.78 15.10
C SER A 180 -19.63 18.14 16.60
N SER A 181 -19.65 19.43 16.96
CA SER A 181 -19.56 19.86 18.38
C SER A 181 -20.70 19.39 19.27
N THR A 182 -21.88 19.11 18.68
CA THR A 182 -23.08 18.67 19.40
C THR A 182 -23.25 17.14 19.40
N TRP A 183 -22.35 16.40 18.76
CA TRP A 183 -22.47 14.96 18.64
C TRP A 183 -22.03 14.24 19.92
N SER A 184 -22.58 13.02 20.14
CA SER A 184 -22.04 12.16 21.18
C SER A 184 -20.58 11.82 20.93
N VAL A 185 -19.81 11.58 22.00
CA VAL A 185 -18.37 11.24 21.90
C VAL A 185 -18.15 10.06 20.95
N LEU A 186 -19.05 9.06 21.00
CA LEU A 186 -18.95 7.89 20.13
C LEU A 186 -19.14 8.27 18.65
N ALA A 187 -20.19 9.04 18.32
CA ALA A 187 -20.44 9.48 16.95
C ALA A 187 -19.29 10.34 16.40
N LYS A 188 -18.77 11.23 17.24
CA LYS A 188 -17.60 12.05 16.90
C LYS A 188 -16.38 11.20 16.58
N ASN A 189 -16.05 10.21 17.41
CA ASN A 189 -14.92 9.30 17.16
C ASN A 189 -15.06 8.55 15.84
N PHE A 190 -16.26 7.99 15.55
CA PHE A 190 -16.52 7.33 14.27
C PHE A 190 -16.33 8.28 13.08
N PHE A 191 -16.73 9.53 13.23
CA PHE A 191 -16.56 10.51 12.18
C PHE A 191 -15.09 10.94 12.02
N ASP A 192 -14.40 11.23 13.12
CA ASP A 192 -13.00 11.70 13.09
C ASP A 192 -12.05 10.64 12.52
N TYR A 193 -12.25 9.37 12.88
CA TYR A 193 -11.44 8.25 12.38
C TYR A 193 -11.99 7.58 11.11
N ARG A 194 -12.97 8.20 10.39
CA ARG A 194 -13.61 7.61 9.20
C ARG A 194 -12.61 7.17 8.11
N LEU A 195 -11.49 7.85 7.97
CA LEU A 195 -10.43 7.49 7.01
C LEU A 195 -9.68 6.23 7.40
N ASN A 196 -9.75 5.80 8.67
CA ASN A 196 -9.02 4.67 9.19
C ASN A 196 -9.78 3.34 9.03
N TYR A 197 -11.11 3.35 8.81
CA TYR A 197 -11.86 2.11 8.79
C TYR A 197 -12.82 1.97 7.60
N LEU A 198 -13.20 3.03 6.87
CA LEU A 198 -14.15 2.94 5.77
C LEU A 198 -13.51 2.38 4.49
N PRO A 199 -13.89 1.15 4.04
CA PRO A 199 -13.34 0.56 2.82
C PRO A 199 -13.79 1.28 1.55
N LEU A 200 -14.88 2.06 1.61
CA LEU A 200 -15.43 2.79 0.47
C LEU A 200 -14.44 3.78 -0.16
N HIS A 201 -13.47 4.28 0.61
CA HIS A 201 -12.41 5.16 0.10
C HIS A 201 -11.52 4.51 -0.98
N TYR A 202 -11.52 3.18 -1.07
CA TYR A 202 -10.67 2.42 -2.00
C TYR A 202 -11.46 1.43 -2.84
N LEU A 203 -12.79 1.57 -2.88
CA LEU A 203 -13.69 0.59 -3.50
C LEU A 203 -13.41 0.38 -4.99
N LEU A 204 -13.24 1.46 -5.75
CA LEU A 204 -12.89 1.39 -7.18
C LEU A 204 -11.61 0.57 -7.40
N ILE A 205 -10.59 0.84 -6.62
CA ILE A 205 -9.27 0.19 -6.74
C ILE A 205 -9.37 -1.28 -6.38
N PHE A 206 -10.10 -1.61 -5.31
CA PHE A 206 -10.32 -2.98 -4.88
C PHE A 206 -11.14 -3.80 -5.90
N ILE A 207 -12.23 -3.24 -6.42
CA ILE A 207 -13.05 -3.87 -7.48
C ILE A 207 -12.25 -3.99 -8.78
N GLY A 208 -11.47 -2.97 -9.14
CA GLY A 208 -10.55 -3.01 -10.28
C GLY A 208 -9.58 -4.19 -10.21
N GLY A 209 -9.02 -4.47 -9.01
CA GLY A 209 -8.20 -5.65 -8.78
C GLY A 209 -8.97 -6.96 -8.97
N GLY A 210 -10.21 -7.04 -8.48
CA GLY A 210 -11.09 -8.19 -8.69
C GLY A 210 -11.40 -8.44 -10.17
N LEU A 211 -11.69 -7.39 -10.94
CA LEU A 211 -11.93 -7.49 -12.40
C LEU A 211 -10.65 -7.91 -13.14
N ALA A 212 -9.50 -7.33 -12.78
CA ALA A 212 -8.23 -7.73 -13.36
C ALA A 212 -7.95 -9.23 -13.12
N ALA A 213 -8.32 -9.80 -11.97
CA ALA A 213 -8.18 -11.22 -11.70
C ALA A 213 -9.06 -12.09 -12.61
N VAL A 214 -10.29 -11.66 -12.86
CA VAL A 214 -11.24 -12.39 -13.72
C VAL A 214 -10.82 -12.36 -15.18
N TYR A 215 -10.27 -11.22 -15.64
CA TYR A 215 -9.93 -11.00 -17.05
C TYR A 215 -8.44 -10.79 -17.29
N TRP A 216 -7.57 -11.46 -16.50
CA TRP A 216 -6.14 -11.15 -16.45
C TRP A 216 -5.47 -11.13 -17.82
N GLU A 217 -5.69 -12.14 -18.65
CA GLU A 217 -5.07 -12.23 -19.99
C GLU A 217 -5.54 -11.08 -20.91
N LYS A 218 -6.84 -10.75 -20.86
CA LYS A 218 -7.39 -9.62 -21.62
C LYS A 218 -6.87 -8.29 -21.09
N PHE A 219 -6.79 -8.14 -19.77
CA PHE A 219 -6.26 -6.96 -19.11
C PHE A 219 -4.81 -6.71 -19.53
N LEU A 220 -3.95 -7.74 -19.45
CA LEU A 220 -2.55 -7.62 -19.83
C LEU A 220 -2.39 -7.36 -21.35
N ALA A 221 -3.17 -8.03 -22.19
CA ALA A 221 -3.19 -7.76 -23.63
C ALA A 221 -3.58 -6.31 -23.97
N LEU A 222 -4.57 -5.75 -23.26
CA LEU A 222 -4.95 -4.33 -23.40
C LEU A 222 -3.83 -3.39 -22.96
N LEU A 223 -3.15 -3.68 -21.85
CA LEU A 223 -2.00 -2.87 -21.41
C LEU A 223 -0.89 -2.85 -22.46
N HIS A 224 -0.58 -3.99 -23.08
CA HIS A 224 0.40 -4.05 -24.16
C HIS A 224 -0.05 -3.32 -25.40
N LYS A 225 -1.32 -3.51 -25.82
CA LYS A 225 -1.89 -2.83 -26.98
C LYS A 225 -1.85 -1.31 -26.85
N TYR A 226 -2.08 -0.81 -25.64
CA TYR A 226 -2.12 0.64 -25.36
C TYR A 226 -0.94 1.09 -24.49
N ALA A 227 0.22 0.43 -24.59
CA ALA A 227 1.38 0.67 -23.72
C ALA A 227 1.82 2.15 -23.70
N VAL A 228 1.88 2.80 -24.87
CA VAL A 228 2.22 4.23 -24.95
C VAL A 228 1.17 5.08 -24.21
N GLY A 229 -0.12 4.78 -24.38
CA GLY A 229 -1.20 5.48 -23.66
C GLY A 229 -1.11 5.28 -22.15
N VAL A 230 -0.74 4.09 -21.68
CA VAL A 230 -0.52 3.79 -20.24
C VAL A 230 0.65 4.61 -19.70
N ILE A 231 1.77 4.68 -20.43
CA ILE A 231 2.93 5.49 -20.04
C ILE A 231 2.57 6.98 -20.00
N LEU A 232 1.87 7.48 -21.03
CA LEU A 232 1.43 8.88 -21.07
C LEU A 232 0.44 9.21 -19.95
N LEU A 233 -0.51 8.30 -19.63
CA LEU A 233 -1.43 8.46 -18.51
C LEU A 233 -0.66 8.53 -17.18
N TYR A 234 0.30 7.64 -16.98
CA TYR A 234 1.14 7.66 -15.77
C TYR A 234 1.90 8.96 -15.64
N LEU A 235 2.59 9.41 -16.71
CA LEU A 235 3.36 10.66 -16.71
C LEU A 235 2.46 11.89 -16.53
N ALA A 236 1.30 11.94 -17.20
CA ALA A 236 0.35 13.02 -17.04
C ALA A 236 -0.24 13.08 -15.63
N SER A 237 -0.59 11.93 -15.05
CA SER A 237 -1.17 11.87 -13.70
C SER A 237 -0.18 12.32 -12.63
N ILE A 238 1.09 11.90 -12.71
CA ILE A 238 2.13 12.35 -11.79
C ILE A 238 2.43 13.83 -11.97
N SER A 239 2.49 14.32 -13.22
CA SER A 239 2.70 15.74 -13.52
C SER A 239 1.57 16.60 -12.96
N TRP A 240 0.33 16.13 -13.04
CA TRP A 240 -0.82 16.81 -12.45
C TRP A 240 -0.73 16.87 -10.93
N ASP A 241 -0.40 15.77 -10.27
CA ASP A 241 -0.27 15.72 -8.79
C ASP A 241 0.87 16.64 -8.31
N VAL A 242 2.03 16.57 -8.97
CA VAL A 242 3.19 17.44 -8.69
C VAL A 242 2.86 18.91 -8.91
N TYR A 243 2.25 19.25 -10.06
CA TYR A 243 1.87 20.62 -10.38
C TYR A 243 0.87 21.18 -9.37
N SER A 244 -0.15 20.40 -8.99
CA SER A 244 -1.15 20.82 -8.00
C SER A 244 -0.52 21.11 -6.64
N CYS A 245 0.44 20.29 -6.20
CA CYS A 245 1.18 20.52 -4.97
C CYS A 245 2.10 21.76 -5.07
N TYR A 246 2.78 21.93 -6.19
CA TYR A 246 3.65 23.08 -6.43
C TYR A 246 2.85 24.38 -6.44
N ASP A 247 1.72 24.41 -7.16
CA ASP A 247 0.83 25.55 -7.20
C ASP A 247 0.27 25.91 -5.82
N ALA A 248 -0.11 24.90 -5.03
CA ALA A 248 -0.60 25.12 -3.68
C ALA A 248 0.44 25.80 -2.77
N VAL A 249 1.71 25.42 -2.87
CA VAL A 249 2.80 26.09 -2.12
C VAL A 249 3.03 27.50 -2.64
N LYS A 250 3.14 27.68 -3.96
CA LYS A 250 3.53 28.96 -4.58
C LYS A 250 2.42 29.99 -4.56
N SER A 251 1.20 29.59 -4.96
CA SER A 251 0.08 30.52 -5.18
C SER A 251 -0.84 30.64 -3.98
N LYS A 252 -0.96 29.57 -3.16
CA LYS A 252 -1.86 29.55 -1.99
C LYS A 252 -1.13 29.63 -0.66
N GLY A 253 0.20 29.61 -0.65
CA GLY A 253 1.02 29.71 0.57
C GLY A 253 0.93 28.50 1.50
N TYR A 254 0.56 27.31 0.98
CA TYR A 254 0.46 26.09 1.79
C TYR A 254 1.83 25.67 2.32
N SER A 255 1.87 25.29 3.59
CA SER A 255 3.00 24.55 4.14
C SER A 255 3.02 23.11 3.60
N LEU A 256 4.14 22.39 3.76
CA LEU A 256 4.20 20.97 3.41
C LEU A 256 3.23 20.11 4.23
N LEU A 257 2.94 20.53 5.47
CA LEU A 257 1.95 19.87 6.32
C LEU A 257 0.53 20.07 5.77
N ASP A 258 0.20 21.28 5.29
CA ASP A 258 -1.10 21.54 4.65
C ASP A 258 -1.25 20.72 3.37
N LEU A 259 -0.16 20.55 2.61
CA LEU A 259 -0.15 19.65 1.44
C LEU A 259 -0.46 18.20 1.81
N ALA A 260 0.18 17.67 2.87
CA ALA A 260 -0.04 16.31 3.33
C ALA A 260 -1.51 16.08 3.74
N ASN A 261 -2.14 17.09 4.33
CA ASN A 261 -3.55 17.01 4.75
C ASN A 261 -4.55 17.22 3.61
N THR A 262 -4.21 18.00 2.59
CA THR A 262 -5.16 18.39 1.51
C THR A 262 -4.95 17.55 0.26
N TYR A 263 -3.72 17.36 -0.17
CA TYR A 263 -3.32 16.63 -1.37
C TYR A 263 -2.77 15.26 -0.98
N HIS A 264 -3.65 14.34 -0.63
CA HIS A 264 -3.29 12.96 -0.26
C HIS A 264 -3.81 11.96 -1.30
N GLN A 265 -3.60 10.67 -1.07
CA GLN A 265 -3.99 9.58 -1.99
C GLN A 265 -5.49 9.50 -2.31
N LEU A 266 -6.35 10.13 -1.50
CA LEU A 266 -7.80 10.18 -1.74
C LEU A 266 -8.23 11.41 -2.55
N SER A 267 -7.34 12.35 -2.78
CA SER A 267 -7.62 13.50 -3.66
C SER A 267 -7.86 13.03 -5.11
N PRO A 268 -8.55 13.80 -5.95
CA PRO A 268 -8.75 13.45 -7.35
C PRO A 268 -7.43 13.16 -8.08
N GLN A 269 -6.40 13.98 -7.85
CA GLN A 269 -5.07 13.81 -8.42
C GLN A 269 -4.43 12.50 -7.94
N GLY A 270 -4.47 12.24 -6.62
CA GLY A 270 -3.94 11.02 -6.01
C GLY A 270 -4.64 9.76 -6.51
N LEU A 271 -5.97 9.80 -6.73
CA LEU A 271 -6.73 8.69 -7.30
C LEU A 271 -6.30 8.39 -8.74
N VAL A 272 -6.23 9.42 -9.60
CA VAL A 272 -5.83 9.24 -11.01
C VAL A 272 -4.37 8.78 -11.09
N TYR A 273 -3.48 9.34 -10.26
CA TYR A 273 -2.09 8.90 -10.15
C TYR A 273 -1.98 7.43 -9.69
N THR A 274 -2.80 7.02 -8.74
CA THR A 274 -2.86 5.62 -8.31
C THR A 274 -3.25 4.68 -9.45
N ILE A 275 -4.29 5.03 -10.21
CA ILE A 275 -4.75 4.22 -11.36
C ILE A 275 -3.63 4.15 -12.41
N GLY A 276 -3.06 5.28 -12.80
CA GLY A 276 -1.93 5.34 -13.74
C GLY A 276 -0.75 4.50 -13.28
N SER A 277 -0.40 4.56 -11.98
CA SER A 277 0.69 3.79 -11.39
C SER A 277 0.43 2.28 -11.42
N ILE A 278 -0.78 1.82 -11.08
CA ILE A 278 -1.15 0.39 -11.11
C ILE A 278 -1.01 -0.16 -12.54
N LEU A 279 -1.56 0.54 -13.53
CA LEU A 279 -1.48 0.12 -14.93
C LEU A 279 -0.03 0.09 -15.42
N PHE A 280 0.73 1.15 -15.14
CA PHE A 280 2.13 1.24 -15.51
C PHE A 280 2.99 0.16 -14.84
N PHE A 281 2.80 -0.10 -13.53
CA PHE A 281 3.58 -1.14 -12.84
C PHE A 281 3.23 -2.54 -13.29
N CYS A 282 1.97 -2.83 -13.64
CA CYS A 282 1.62 -4.11 -14.27
C CYS A 282 2.39 -4.30 -15.59
N LEU A 283 2.45 -3.28 -16.43
CA LEU A 283 3.18 -3.31 -17.70
C LEU A 283 4.71 -3.43 -17.48
N ALA A 284 5.27 -2.63 -16.59
CA ALA A 284 6.69 -2.60 -16.28
C ALA A 284 7.19 -3.91 -15.65
N LEU A 285 6.41 -4.50 -14.74
CA LEU A 285 6.75 -5.76 -14.08
C LEU A 285 6.65 -6.94 -15.05
N ASP A 286 5.68 -6.95 -15.99
CA ASP A 286 5.63 -7.95 -17.05
C ASP A 286 6.85 -7.85 -17.97
N TRP A 287 7.22 -6.62 -18.37
CA TRP A 287 8.43 -6.39 -19.15
C TRP A 287 9.70 -6.85 -18.42
N LEU A 288 9.84 -6.53 -17.13
CA LEU A 288 10.97 -6.98 -16.31
C LEU A 288 11.02 -8.51 -16.19
N GLU A 289 9.87 -9.16 -15.99
CA GLU A 289 9.78 -10.63 -15.91
C GLU A 289 10.25 -11.29 -17.21
N ARG A 290 9.76 -10.80 -18.35
CA ARG A 290 10.17 -11.32 -19.68
C ARG A 290 11.66 -11.15 -19.92
N LYS A 291 12.22 -9.99 -19.58
CA LYS A 291 13.65 -9.71 -19.69
C LYS A 291 14.49 -10.57 -18.74
N ALA A 292 14.05 -10.78 -17.51
CA ALA A 292 14.73 -11.65 -16.56
C ALA A 292 14.75 -13.13 -17.00
N ASN A 293 13.65 -13.62 -17.59
CA ASN A 293 13.56 -14.98 -18.07
C ASN A 293 14.37 -15.20 -19.37
N SER A 294 14.46 -14.21 -20.25
CA SER A 294 15.26 -14.31 -21.49
C SER A 294 16.76 -14.48 -21.27
N THR A 295 17.27 -14.12 -20.06
CA THR A 295 18.66 -14.37 -19.67
C THR A 295 18.96 -15.82 -19.33
N THR A 296 17.95 -16.56 -18.89
CA THR A 296 18.09 -17.99 -18.51
C THR A 296 18.09 -18.91 -19.73
N ASP A 297 17.49 -18.47 -20.84
CA ASP A 297 17.27 -19.31 -22.05
C ASP A 297 18.28 -19.02 -23.18
N MET A 298 19.22 -18.08 -23.01
CA MET A 298 20.19 -17.77 -24.06
C MET A 298 21.30 -18.81 -24.13
N ALA A 299 21.22 -19.67 -25.15
CA ALA A 299 22.35 -20.46 -25.64
C ALA A 299 23.54 -19.57 -26.08
N PRO A 300 24.78 -20.08 -26.11
CA PRO A 300 25.96 -19.25 -26.31
C PRO A 300 26.02 -18.69 -27.74
N LEU A 301 25.82 -17.36 -27.86
CA LEU A 301 26.13 -16.59 -29.07
C LEU A 301 27.47 -15.90 -28.94
N GLU A 302 28.29 -15.91 -29.97
CA GLU A 302 29.64 -15.29 -30.03
C GLU A 302 29.58 -13.85 -30.57
N GLY A 303 30.35 -12.92 -29.96
CA GLY A 303 30.61 -11.59 -30.50
C GLY A 303 30.35 -10.37 -29.61
N SER A 304 30.90 -9.21 -29.97
CA SER A 304 30.87 -7.95 -29.19
C SER A 304 29.47 -7.33 -28.95
N CYS A 305 28.48 -7.67 -29.76
CA CYS A 305 27.09 -7.29 -29.55
C CYS A 305 26.50 -7.95 -28.29
N ARG A 306 27.09 -9.06 -27.82
CA ARG A 306 26.79 -9.82 -26.63
C ARG A 306 26.92 -9.00 -25.34
N ARG A 307 27.95 -8.13 -25.24
CA ARG A 307 28.29 -7.45 -23.98
C ARG A 307 27.20 -6.47 -23.52
N LYS A 308 26.69 -5.62 -24.40
CA LYS A 308 25.63 -4.64 -24.07
C LYS A 308 24.26 -5.28 -23.86
N ALA A 309 23.91 -6.31 -24.64
CA ALA A 309 22.66 -7.04 -24.48
C ALA A 309 22.65 -7.86 -23.19
N THR A 310 23.77 -8.49 -22.82
CA THR A 310 23.94 -9.23 -21.56
C THR A 310 23.93 -8.31 -20.34
N GLU A 311 24.54 -7.12 -20.40
CA GLU A 311 24.56 -6.15 -19.31
C GLU A 311 23.14 -5.61 -18.99
N GLY A 312 22.36 -5.19 -19.99
CA GLY A 312 21.01 -4.72 -19.79
C GLY A 312 20.05 -5.81 -19.30
N CYS A 313 20.23 -7.04 -19.76
CA CYS A 313 19.46 -8.20 -19.32
C CYS A 313 19.83 -8.60 -17.88
N THR A 314 21.08 -8.46 -17.48
CA THR A 314 21.56 -8.72 -16.11
C THR A 314 21.00 -7.69 -15.12
N ILE A 315 20.96 -6.40 -15.48
CA ILE A 315 20.41 -5.33 -14.64
C ILE A 315 18.90 -5.56 -14.43
N ALA A 316 18.13 -5.86 -15.49
CA ALA A 316 16.70 -6.15 -15.38
C ALA A 316 16.44 -7.35 -14.47
N ALA A 317 17.24 -8.41 -14.57
CA ALA A 317 17.14 -9.59 -13.72
C ALA A 317 17.45 -9.27 -12.25
N LEU A 318 18.46 -8.42 -11.98
CA LEU A 318 18.80 -7.96 -10.63
C LEU A 318 17.67 -7.13 -10.01
N ILE A 319 17.11 -6.18 -10.76
CA ILE A 319 15.97 -5.36 -10.33
C ILE A 319 14.77 -6.26 -10.03
N TYR A 320 14.42 -7.16 -10.93
CA TYR A 320 13.32 -8.10 -10.76
C TYR A 320 13.51 -8.98 -9.52
N LYS A 321 14.72 -9.50 -9.30
CA LYS A 321 15.06 -10.31 -8.12
C LYS A 321 14.96 -9.49 -6.83
N ALA A 322 15.45 -8.24 -6.82
CA ALA A 322 15.37 -7.36 -5.66
C ALA A 322 13.89 -7.08 -5.28
N ILE A 323 13.05 -6.74 -6.27
CA ILE A 323 11.61 -6.53 -6.08
C ILE A 323 10.94 -7.82 -5.55
N SER A 324 11.31 -8.98 -6.10
CA SER A 324 10.75 -10.28 -5.67
C SER A 324 11.11 -10.61 -4.22
N VAL A 325 12.33 -10.28 -3.79
CA VAL A 325 12.74 -10.43 -2.38
C VAL A 325 11.94 -9.50 -1.47
N LEU A 326 11.81 -8.22 -1.81
CA LEU A 326 10.98 -7.27 -1.06
C LEU A 326 9.53 -7.75 -0.97
N SER A 327 8.98 -8.27 -2.08
CA SER A 327 7.63 -8.84 -2.11
C SER A 327 7.46 -10.04 -1.16
N ALA A 328 8.44 -10.93 -1.12
CA ALA A 328 8.38 -12.12 -0.27
C ALA A 328 8.29 -11.78 1.24
N TYR A 329 8.93 -10.68 1.64
CA TYR A 329 8.94 -10.20 3.02
C TYR A 329 8.02 -9.01 3.28
N SER A 330 7.23 -8.58 2.29
CA SER A 330 6.43 -7.33 2.32
C SER A 330 5.57 -7.17 3.58
N MET A 331 4.94 -8.25 4.07
CA MET A 331 4.10 -8.18 5.28
C MET A 331 4.92 -7.89 6.54
N LEU A 332 6.07 -8.52 6.72
CA LEU A 332 6.93 -8.23 7.87
C LEU A 332 7.59 -6.85 7.75
N ILE A 333 8.06 -6.48 6.55
CA ILE A 333 8.56 -5.11 6.28
C ILE A 333 7.49 -4.09 6.67
N TYR A 334 6.24 -4.31 6.28
CA TYR A 334 5.11 -3.45 6.65
C TYR A 334 4.98 -3.30 8.17
N PHE A 335 5.15 -4.37 8.93
CA PHE A 335 5.01 -4.29 10.39
C PHE A 335 6.23 -3.71 11.10
N VAL A 336 7.46 -3.89 10.59
CA VAL A 336 8.68 -3.52 11.32
C VAL A 336 9.26 -2.16 10.94
N HIS A 337 8.96 -1.61 9.74
CA HIS A 337 9.58 -0.36 9.29
C HIS A 337 9.31 0.85 10.21
N PRO A 338 8.13 0.99 10.88
CA PRO A 338 7.92 2.12 11.78
C PRO A 338 8.80 2.04 13.03
N LEU A 339 9.07 0.83 13.53
CA LEU A 339 9.99 0.63 14.64
C LEU A 339 11.41 1.10 14.30
N LEU A 340 11.89 0.74 13.11
CA LEU A 340 13.21 1.17 12.64
C LEU A 340 13.24 2.67 12.32
N LEU A 341 12.15 3.22 11.79
CA LEU A 341 12.05 4.66 11.58
C LEU A 341 12.12 5.43 12.89
N ASP A 342 11.42 4.96 13.91
CA ASP A 342 11.47 5.56 15.25
C ASP A 342 12.88 5.50 15.83
N TRP A 343 13.60 4.38 15.70
CA TRP A 343 14.99 4.27 16.14
C TRP A 343 15.93 5.21 15.37
N ILE A 344 15.78 5.33 14.05
CA ILE A 344 16.57 6.25 13.22
C ILE A 344 16.30 7.70 13.67
N THR A 345 15.05 8.05 13.89
CA THR A 345 14.65 9.39 14.31
C THR A 345 15.16 9.73 15.71
N SER A 346 14.98 8.79 16.65
CA SER A 346 15.46 8.94 18.03
C SER A 346 16.98 9.07 18.10
N ALA A 347 17.72 8.25 17.34
CA ALA A 347 19.17 8.38 17.23
C ALA A 347 19.59 9.72 16.63
N ALA A 348 18.92 10.17 15.56
CA ALA A 348 19.20 11.46 14.95
C ALA A 348 18.99 12.62 15.94
N ASN A 349 17.91 12.59 16.72
CA ASN A 349 17.61 13.58 17.75
C ASN A 349 18.64 13.56 18.88
N TYR A 350 18.99 12.35 19.37
CA TYR A 350 19.99 12.18 20.43
C TYR A 350 21.37 12.73 20.05
N PHE A 351 21.80 12.51 18.81
CA PHE A 351 23.09 13.02 18.31
C PHE A 351 22.99 14.45 17.72
N GLY A 352 21.86 15.13 17.80
CA GLY A 352 21.66 16.47 17.24
C GLY A 352 21.85 16.54 15.72
N ILE A 353 21.51 15.46 15.01
CA ILE A 353 21.71 15.36 13.56
C ILE A 353 20.59 16.13 12.84
N ILE A 354 20.96 17.26 12.24
CA ILE A 354 20.03 18.01 11.39
C ILE A 354 19.76 17.21 10.11
N MET A 355 18.49 16.96 9.81
CA MET A 355 18.05 16.22 8.62
C MET A 355 18.17 17.09 7.37
N THR A 356 19.14 16.77 6.53
CA THR A 356 19.35 17.35 5.20
C THR A 356 18.86 16.39 4.13
N VAL A 357 18.71 16.85 2.88
CA VAL A 357 18.31 16.02 1.73
C VAL A 357 19.13 14.73 1.64
N LYS A 358 20.47 14.83 1.73
CA LYS A 358 21.37 13.67 1.68
C LYS A 358 21.13 12.70 2.84
N LYS A 359 20.95 13.22 4.06
CA LYS A 359 20.73 12.40 5.25
C LYS A 359 19.37 11.69 5.24
N VAL A 360 18.31 12.36 4.77
CA VAL A 360 16.97 11.74 4.61
C VAL A 360 17.02 10.66 3.52
N THR A 361 17.72 10.89 2.40
CA THR A 361 17.90 9.86 1.36
C THR A 361 18.68 8.66 1.90
N LEU A 362 19.74 8.89 2.68
CA LEU A 362 20.48 7.80 3.34
C LEU A 362 19.58 7.05 4.33
N ALA A 363 18.80 7.77 5.14
CA ALA A 363 17.87 7.18 6.09
C ALA A 363 16.81 6.32 5.36
N TYR A 364 16.33 6.72 4.19
CA TYR A 364 15.43 5.91 3.36
C TYR A 364 16.09 4.58 2.96
N VAL A 365 17.31 4.61 2.46
CA VAL A 365 18.05 3.39 2.07
C VAL A 365 18.27 2.49 3.29
N LEU A 366 18.70 3.07 4.42
CA LEU A 366 18.90 2.32 5.68
C LEU A 366 17.60 1.71 6.17
N LEU A 367 16.49 2.43 6.06
CA LEU A 367 15.16 1.93 6.47
C LEU A 367 14.70 0.77 5.59
N VAL A 368 14.88 0.86 4.26
CA VAL A 368 14.55 -0.25 3.34
C VAL A 368 15.41 -1.48 3.63
N CYS A 369 16.73 -1.33 3.68
CA CYS A 369 17.65 -2.43 3.92
C CYS A 369 17.49 -3.02 5.33
N GLY A 370 17.38 -2.18 6.35
CA GLY A 370 17.19 -2.58 7.73
C GLY A 370 15.86 -3.31 7.95
N SER A 371 14.77 -2.80 7.36
CA SER A 371 13.46 -3.46 7.43
C SER A 371 13.47 -4.83 6.77
N LEU A 372 14.14 -4.97 5.62
CA LEU A 372 14.31 -6.26 4.96
C LEU A 372 15.16 -7.21 5.82
N ALA A 373 16.32 -6.75 6.32
CA ALA A 373 17.21 -7.56 7.17
C ALA A 373 16.50 -8.04 8.44
N LEU A 374 15.79 -7.14 9.13
CA LEU A 374 15.00 -7.49 10.32
C LEU A 374 13.88 -8.46 9.98
N SER A 375 13.20 -8.29 8.83
CA SER A 375 12.15 -9.21 8.39
C SER A 375 12.68 -10.62 8.11
N VAL A 376 13.87 -10.73 7.51
CA VAL A 376 14.55 -12.02 7.28
C VAL A 376 14.92 -12.68 8.64
N LEU A 377 15.48 -11.90 9.56
CA LEU A 377 15.84 -12.37 10.91
C LEU A 377 14.59 -12.87 11.65
N LEU A 378 13.53 -12.05 11.71
CA LEU A 378 12.29 -12.42 12.39
C LEU A 378 11.63 -13.65 11.75
N THR A 379 11.69 -13.80 10.43
CA THR A 379 11.18 -15.00 9.75
C THR A 379 11.91 -16.26 10.25
N ARG A 380 13.24 -16.19 10.42
CA ARG A 380 14.04 -17.30 10.93
C ARG A 380 13.76 -17.58 12.42
N LEU A 381 13.60 -16.52 13.23
CA LEU A 381 13.29 -16.66 14.67
C LEU A 381 11.89 -17.24 14.88
N PHE A 382 10.88 -16.71 14.19
CA PHE A 382 9.51 -17.21 14.29
C PHE A 382 9.35 -18.64 13.73
N ALA A 383 10.21 -19.06 12.80
CA ALA A 383 10.20 -20.44 12.32
C ALA A 383 10.50 -21.47 13.43
N LYS A 384 11.19 -21.06 14.51
CA LYS A 384 11.51 -21.93 15.66
C LYS A 384 10.32 -22.09 16.63
N CYS A 385 9.29 -21.23 16.55
CA CYS A 385 8.12 -21.28 17.42
C CYS A 385 6.84 -21.15 16.56
N SER A 386 6.07 -22.23 16.48
CA SER A 386 4.85 -22.28 15.66
C SER A 386 3.80 -21.23 16.08
N THR A 387 3.69 -20.97 17.38
CA THR A 387 2.78 -19.95 17.92
C THR A 387 3.22 -18.55 17.52
N ALA A 388 4.50 -18.19 17.68
CA ALA A 388 5.03 -16.89 17.26
C ALA A 388 4.88 -16.69 15.75
N LYS A 389 5.19 -17.73 14.95
CA LYS A 389 5.00 -17.71 13.51
C LYS A 389 3.54 -17.42 13.14
N LEU A 390 2.59 -18.09 13.80
CA LEU A 390 1.16 -17.86 13.57
C LEU A 390 0.74 -16.44 13.96
N LEU A 391 1.10 -15.98 15.17
CA LEU A 391 0.69 -14.70 15.72
C LEU A 391 1.24 -13.51 14.92
N PHE A 392 2.52 -13.55 14.52
CA PHE A 392 3.18 -12.42 13.88
C PHE A 392 3.24 -12.49 12.35
N THR A 393 2.98 -13.65 11.75
CA THR A 393 2.99 -13.80 10.28
C THR A 393 1.71 -14.40 9.69
N GLY A 394 0.78 -14.88 10.51
CA GLY A 394 -0.44 -15.56 10.05
C GLY A 394 -0.20 -16.91 9.36
N LYS A 395 1.05 -17.41 9.38
CA LYS A 395 1.45 -18.68 8.74
C LYS A 395 1.60 -19.78 9.77
N ARG A 396 1.17 -21.01 9.40
CA ARG A 396 1.45 -22.21 10.20
C ARG A 396 2.81 -22.79 9.86
#